data_6ef08a2b344d7439a596955e9e2d49e0
#
_entry.id   6ef08a2b344d7439a596955e9e2d49e0
#
_cell.length_a   1.000
_cell.length_b   1.000
_cell.length_c   1.000
_cell.angle_alpha   90.00
_cell.angle_beta   90.00
_cell.angle_gamma   90.00
#
_symmetry.space_group_name_H-M   'P 1'
#
loop_
_entity.id
_entity.type
_entity.pdbx_description
1 polymer ?
#
loop_
_entity_poly.entity_id
_entity_poly.type
_entity_poly.pdbx_seq_one_letter_code
_entity_poly.pdbx_strand_id
1 'polypeptide(L)'
;MAIPQKRTSSGRVNFGKIHDVAETPDLLGIQLQSFKDFFQLETTPDKRNNEGLFRVFKENFPITDTRNIFVLEFLDYFIDPPRYTIDECMERGLTYSVPLKAKLRLSCNDEEHIDFETIVQDVFLGNIPYMTPRGTFVINGAERVVVSQLHRSPGVFFGQSVHPNGTKIYSARVIPFKGAWMEFATDINNVMYAYIDRKKKFPVTTLLRAIGYETDKDILELFGMADEVKADKKQLEANIGRRLAARVLRTWTEDFVDEDTGEVVTIERNEVVLDRDNVLDEENAAMIIEMGIPTIFLQKEEVSGDFSIIYNTLNKDTSNSELEAVQHIYRQLRGSDAPDDETARGIIEKLFFSDKRYDLGEVGRYKINRKLGLDIDLDTKVLSKEDIISIIKYLVRLTNGKAEIDDIDHLSNRRVRTVGEQLFAQFGVGLARMARTIRERMNVRDNEVFTPIDLINARTLSSVINSFFGTSQLSQFLDQTNPLSEITHKRRISALGPGGLSRERAGFEVRDVHYSHYGRLCTIETPEGPNIGLISTLCVHAKINEMGFIETPY
;
A
#
# COMPACT_ATOMS: atom_id res chain seq x y z
N MET A 1 -46.05 -31.27 -30.75
CA MET A 1 -44.70 -30.66 -30.99
C MET A 1 -44.04 -30.40 -29.66
N ALA A 2 -42.96 -31.11 -29.33
CA ALA A 2 -42.23 -30.89 -28.13
C ALA A 2 -41.40 -29.59 -28.27
N ILE A 3 -41.60 -28.64 -27.38
CA ILE A 3 -40.85 -27.39 -27.32
C ILE A 3 -39.41 -27.77 -26.99
N PRO A 4 -38.41 -27.38 -27.78
CA PRO A 4 -37.01 -27.68 -27.47
C PRO A 4 -36.62 -26.98 -26.18
N GLN A 5 -36.37 -27.76 -25.15
CA GLN A 5 -35.92 -27.27 -23.84
C GLN A 5 -34.46 -26.79 -24.00
N LYS A 6 -34.25 -25.47 -23.98
CA LYS A 6 -32.91 -24.90 -23.91
C LYS A 6 -32.36 -25.14 -22.50
N ARG A 7 -31.34 -25.98 -22.38
CA ARG A 7 -30.56 -26.08 -21.14
C ARG A 7 -29.61 -24.91 -21.03
N THR A 8 -29.62 -24.20 -19.92
CA THR A 8 -28.61 -23.17 -19.61
C THR A 8 -27.28 -23.84 -19.29
N SER A 9 -26.19 -23.08 -19.28
CA SER A 9 -24.84 -23.53 -18.89
C SER A 9 -24.81 -24.18 -17.48
N SER A 10 -25.74 -23.80 -16.60
CA SER A 10 -25.92 -24.37 -15.26
C SER A 10 -26.73 -25.67 -15.23
N GLY A 11 -27.08 -26.28 -16.37
CA GLY A 11 -27.91 -27.49 -16.46
C GLY A 11 -29.39 -27.31 -16.13
N ARG A 12 -29.86 -26.09 -15.85
CA ARG A 12 -31.27 -25.77 -15.58
C ARG A 12 -32.10 -25.83 -16.84
N VAL A 13 -33.33 -26.27 -16.71
CA VAL A 13 -34.32 -26.32 -17.81
C VAL A 13 -35.26 -25.12 -17.67
N ASN A 14 -35.31 -24.29 -18.71
CA ASN A 14 -36.22 -23.16 -18.76
C ASN A 14 -37.55 -23.58 -19.39
N PHE A 15 -38.62 -23.52 -18.61
CA PHE A 15 -40.01 -23.82 -19.05
C PHE A 15 -40.76 -22.53 -19.48
N GLY A 16 -40.16 -21.35 -19.30
CA GLY A 16 -40.78 -20.09 -19.68
C GLY A 16 -40.73 -19.84 -21.19
N LYS A 17 -41.60 -18.96 -21.65
CA LYS A 17 -41.61 -18.45 -23.01
C LYS A 17 -40.77 -17.18 -23.17
N ILE A 18 -40.30 -16.61 -22.08
CA ILE A 18 -39.48 -15.40 -22.03
C ILE A 18 -38.03 -15.79 -22.22
N HIS A 19 -37.30 -15.13 -23.11
CA HIS A 19 -35.85 -15.31 -23.24
C HIS A 19 -35.15 -14.70 -22.04
N ASP A 20 -34.25 -15.46 -21.42
CA ASP A 20 -33.40 -14.94 -20.37
C ASP A 20 -32.48 -13.87 -20.96
N VAL A 21 -32.54 -12.67 -20.42
CA VAL A 21 -31.69 -11.54 -20.86
C VAL A 21 -30.27 -11.72 -20.36
N ALA A 22 -30.10 -12.35 -19.19
CA ALA A 22 -28.81 -12.68 -18.62
C ALA A 22 -28.81 -14.10 -18.03
N GLU A 23 -27.75 -14.85 -18.22
CA GLU A 23 -27.58 -16.17 -17.60
C GLU A 23 -27.43 -16.02 -16.08
N THR A 24 -28.05 -16.94 -15.32
CA THR A 24 -27.87 -16.97 -13.87
C THR A 24 -26.41 -17.30 -13.55
N PRO A 25 -25.67 -16.43 -12.84
CA PRO A 25 -24.27 -16.68 -12.53
C PRO A 25 -24.13 -17.84 -11.51
N ASP A 26 -22.93 -18.41 -11.44
CA ASP A 26 -22.57 -19.31 -10.36
C ASP A 26 -22.58 -18.55 -9.03
N LEU A 27 -23.48 -18.93 -8.14
CA LEU A 27 -23.68 -18.27 -6.85
C LEU A 27 -22.50 -18.51 -5.88
N LEU A 28 -21.75 -19.58 -6.05
CA LEU A 28 -20.58 -19.93 -5.24
C LEU A 28 -19.26 -19.47 -5.89
N GLY A 29 -19.29 -18.94 -7.10
CA GLY A 29 -18.11 -18.56 -7.86
C GLY A 29 -17.19 -17.58 -7.10
N ILE A 30 -17.73 -16.70 -6.26
CA ILE A 30 -16.94 -15.81 -5.42
C ILE A 30 -15.97 -16.54 -4.49
N GLN A 31 -16.35 -17.71 -3.97
CA GLN A 31 -15.51 -18.52 -3.09
C GLN A 31 -14.61 -19.44 -3.91
N LEU A 32 -15.19 -20.23 -4.80
CA LEU A 32 -14.49 -21.29 -5.55
C LEU A 32 -13.45 -20.70 -6.51
N GLN A 33 -13.81 -19.69 -7.31
CA GLN A 33 -12.91 -19.10 -8.28
C GLN A 33 -11.73 -18.42 -7.59
N SER A 34 -12.00 -17.59 -6.57
CA SER A 34 -10.93 -16.92 -5.82
C SER A 34 -9.93 -17.89 -5.18
N PHE A 35 -10.40 -19.05 -4.71
CA PHE A 35 -9.52 -20.07 -4.15
C PHE A 35 -8.70 -20.79 -5.23
N LYS A 36 -9.31 -21.08 -6.39
CA LYS A 36 -8.62 -21.66 -7.54
C LYS A 36 -7.53 -20.73 -8.08
N ASP A 37 -7.85 -19.44 -8.23
CA ASP A 37 -6.92 -18.41 -8.70
C ASP A 37 -5.74 -18.24 -7.73
N PHE A 38 -5.99 -18.38 -6.43
CA PHE A 38 -4.93 -18.33 -5.42
C PHE A 38 -3.93 -19.49 -5.56
N PHE A 39 -4.41 -20.73 -5.71
CA PHE A 39 -3.53 -21.89 -5.76
C PHE A 39 -3.00 -22.24 -7.16
N GLN A 40 -3.70 -21.87 -8.22
CA GLN A 40 -3.33 -22.14 -9.63
C GLN A 40 -2.84 -23.58 -9.90
N LEU A 41 -3.45 -24.60 -9.27
CA LEU A 41 -2.99 -26.00 -9.36
C LEU A 41 -3.27 -26.65 -10.71
N GLU A 42 -4.30 -26.19 -11.41
CA GLU A 42 -4.69 -26.70 -12.73
C GLU A 42 -3.74 -26.22 -13.84
N THR A 43 -2.89 -25.25 -13.54
CA THR A 43 -1.97 -24.61 -14.48
C THR A 43 -0.57 -25.20 -14.34
N THR A 44 0.09 -25.52 -15.46
CA THR A 44 1.48 -25.98 -15.45
C THR A 44 2.40 -24.88 -14.90
N PRO A 45 3.51 -25.23 -14.23
CA PRO A 45 4.42 -24.28 -13.59
C PRO A 45 4.85 -23.10 -14.50
N ASP A 46 5.14 -23.41 -15.76
CA ASP A 46 5.62 -22.43 -16.75
C ASP A 46 4.54 -21.43 -17.20
N LYS A 47 3.26 -21.76 -16.98
CA LYS A 47 2.11 -20.95 -17.40
C LYS A 47 1.38 -20.30 -16.23
N ARG A 48 1.89 -20.42 -15.01
CA ARG A 48 1.28 -19.78 -13.83
C ARG A 48 1.45 -18.27 -13.91
N ASN A 49 0.36 -17.56 -13.67
CA ASN A 49 0.39 -16.12 -13.55
C ASN A 49 1.16 -15.70 -12.28
N ASN A 50 1.79 -14.54 -12.32
CA ASN A 50 2.49 -13.99 -11.16
C ASN A 50 1.49 -13.43 -10.12
N GLU A 51 0.60 -14.30 -9.65
CA GLU A 51 -0.50 -14.00 -8.72
C GLU A 51 -0.60 -15.10 -7.66
N GLY A 52 -1.44 -14.88 -6.64
CA GLY A 52 -1.75 -15.85 -5.62
C GLY A 52 -0.51 -16.42 -4.92
N LEU A 53 -0.52 -17.71 -4.63
CA LEU A 53 0.56 -18.39 -3.90
C LEU A 53 1.91 -18.34 -4.61
N PHE A 54 1.91 -18.39 -5.94
CA PHE A 54 3.14 -18.32 -6.75
C PHE A 54 3.86 -16.97 -6.56
N ARG A 55 3.11 -15.88 -6.54
CA ARG A 55 3.65 -14.53 -6.24
C ARG A 55 4.22 -14.44 -4.82
N VAL A 56 3.54 -15.04 -3.82
CA VAL A 56 4.05 -15.04 -2.44
C VAL A 56 5.40 -15.73 -2.35
N PHE A 57 5.59 -16.84 -3.06
CA PHE A 57 6.89 -17.50 -3.13
C PHE A 57 7.94 -16.61 -3.82
N LYS A 58 7.64 -16.04 -4.97
CA LYS A 58 8.59 -15.16 -5.70
C LYS A 58 9.01 -13.93 -4.91
N GLU A 59 8.11 -13.35 -4.11
CA GLU A 59 8.43 -12.18 -3.27
C GLU A 59 9.36 -12.51 -2.09
N ASN A 60 9.35 -13.76 -1.61
CA ASN A 60 10.14 -14.17 -0.46
C ASN A 60 11.43 -14.91 -0.83
N PHE A 61 11.53 -15.44 -2.04
CA PHE A 61 12.70 -16.12 -2.59
C PHE A 61 13.30 -15.30 -3.74
N PRO A 62 14.63 -15.41 -4.00
CA PRO A 62 15.61 -16.24 -3.32
C PRO A 62 15.95 -15.76 -1.91
N ILE A 63 16.33 -16.68 -1.03
CA ILE A 63 16.81 -16.37 0.32
C ILE A 63 18.32 -16.57 0.32
N THR A 64 19.06 -15.52 0.65
CA THR A 64 20.50 -15.53 0.76
C THR A 64 20.94 -15.33 2.22
N ASP A 65 22.08 -15.87 2.58
CA ASP A 65 22.74 -15.57 3.84
C ASP A 65 23.34 -14.15 3.83
N THR A 66 23.85 -13.69 4.97
CA THR A 66 24.44 -12.35 5.09
C THR A 66 25.70 -12.14 4.29
N ARG A 67 26.41 -13.22 3.93
CA ARG A 67 27.64 -13.22 3.14
C ARG A 67 27.42 -13.48 1.66
N ASN A 68 26.16 -13.78 1.25
CA ASN A 68 25.79 -14.20 -0.11
C ASN A 68 26.49 -15.47 -0.61
N ILE A 69 26.90 -16.36 0.30
CA ILE A 69 27.55 -17.64 -0.01
C ILE A 69 26.50 -18.66 -0.44
N PHE A 70 25.46 -18.87 0.38
CA PHE A 70 24.40 -19.82 0.11
C PHE A 70 23.14 -19.12 -0.40
N VAL A 71 22.55 -19.72 -1.44
CA VAL A 71 21.32 -19.21 -2.07
C VAL A 71 20.28 -20.33 -2.10
N LEU A 72 19.15 -20.10 -1.46
CA LEU A 72 17.99 -21.00 -1.53
C LEU A 72 16.96 -20.41 -2.49
N GLU A 73 16.74 -21.09 -3.61
CA GLU A 73 15.82 -20.67 -4.65
C GLU A 73 14.55 -21.51 -4.65
N PHE A 74 13.45 -20.89 -5.02
CA PHE A 74 12.16 -21.53 -5.23
C PHE A 74 12.00 -21.91 -6.72
N LEU A 75 11.64 -23.13 -7.00
CA LEU A 75 11.39 -23.64 -8.36
C LEU A 75 9.89 -23.80 -8.62
N ASP A 76 9.19 -24.55 -7.77
CA ASP A 76 7.76 -24.84 -7.91
C ASP A 76 7.12 -25.26 -6.58
N TYR A 77 5.79 -25.32 -6.55
CA TYR A 77 5.02 -25.91 -5.45
C TYR A 77 3.95 -26.88 -5.97
N PHE A 78 3.60 -27.83 -5.14
CA PHE A 78 2.53 -28.78 -5.40
C PHE A 78 1.88 -29.25 -4.10
N ILE A 79 0.72 -29.83 -4.21
CA ILE A 79 -0.02 -30.40 -3.08
C ILE A 79 -0.18 -31.90 -3.30
N ASP A 80 -0.08 -32.65 -2.21
CA ASP A 80 -0.44 -34.06 -2.19
C ASP A 80 -1.93 -34.24 -1.89
N PRO A 81 -2.53 -35.38 -2.23
CA PRO A 81 -3.91 -35.70 -1.87
C PRO A 81 -4.14 -35.60 -0.36
N PRO A 82 -5.36 -35.21 0.06
CA PRO A 82 -5.71 -35.15 1.47
C PRO A 82 -5.66 -36.54 2.11
N ARG A 83 -5.22 -36.59 3.35
CA ARG A 83 -5.09 -37.86 4.09
C ARG A 83 -6.43 -38.46 4.50
N TYR A 84 -7.43 -37.60 4.76
CA TYR A 84 -8.77 -37.97 5.21
C TYR A 84 -9.80 -37.34 4.29
N THR A 85 -10.94 -37.99 4.15
CA THR A 85 -12.09 -37.44 3.43
C THR A 85 -12.77 -36.34 4.25
N ILE A 86 -13.64 -35.56 3.61
CA ILE A 86 -14.39 -34.48 4.27
C ILE A 86 -15.25 -35.04 5.42
N ASP A 87 -15.97 -36.14 5.15
CA ASP A 87 -16.86 -36.78 6.12
C ASP A 87 -16.08 -37.35 7.32
N GLU A 88 -14.97 -38.00 7.09
CA GLU A 88 -14.07 -38.46 8.16
C GLU A 88 -13.52 -37.31 9.01
N CYS A 89 -13.21 -36.16 8.40
CA CYS A 89 -12.76 -34.99 9.16
C CYS A 89 -13.87 -34.42 10.04
N MET A 90 -15.13 -34.41 9.58
CA MET A 90 -16.26 -33.97 10.37
C MET A 90 -16.56 -34.93 11.55
N GLU A 91 -16.56 -36.23 11.27
CA GLU A 91 -16.86 -37.24 12.30
C GLU A 91 -15.78 -37.29 13.40
N ARG A 92 -14.51 -37.18 13.01
CA ARG A 92 -13.36 -37.29 13.94
C ARG A 92 -12.90 -35.98 14.54
N GLY A 93 -13.55 -34.86 14.20
CA GLY A 93 -13.13 -33.54 14.68
C GLY A 93 -11.79 -33.07 14.12
N LEU A 94 -11.44 -33.48 12.89
CA LEU A 94 -10.18 -33.14 12.21
C LEU A 94 -10.35 -31.95 11.27
N THR A 95 -9.21 -31.40 10.85
CA THR A 95 -9.17 -30.38 9.80
C THR A 95 -8.94 -31.01 8.43
N TYR A 96 -9.80 -30.69 7.46
CA TYR A 96 -9.61 -31.11 6.07
C TYR A 96 -8.49 -30.28 5.47
N SER A 97 -7.33 -30.90 5.30
CA SER A 97 -6.09 -30.25 4.86
C SER A 97 -5.32 -31.09 3.87
N VAL A 98 -4.51 -30.43 3.07
CA VAL A 98 -3.63 -31.03 2.09
C VAL A 98 -2.18 -30.70 2.43
N PRO A 99 -1.23 -31.64 2.24
CA PRO A 99 0.19 -31.35 2.38
C PRO A 99 0.68 -30.44 1.27
N LEU A 100 1.20 -29.26 1.63
CA LEU A 100 1.88 -28.36 0.69
C LEU A 100 3.37 -28.66 0.68
N LYS A 101 3.92 -28.86 -0.50
CA LYS A 101 5.34 -29.04 -0.74
C LYS A 101 5.87 -28.01 -1.71
N ALA A 102 7.11 -27.61 -1.54
CA ALA A 102 7.83 -26.76 -2.48
C ALA A 102 9.09 -27.47 -2.97
N LYS A 103 9.37 -27.32 -4.25
CA LYS A 103 10.62 -27.74 -4.87
C LYS A 103 11.61 -26.61 -4.75
N LEU A 104 12.67 -26.85 -4.01
CA LEU A 104 13.68 -25.86 -3.70
C LEU A 104 15.05 -26.29 -4.18
N ARG A 105 15.86 -25.30 -4.57
CA ARG A 105 17.24 -25.49 -5.00
C ARG A 105 18.16 -24.72 -4.05
N LEU A 106 19.09 -25.43 -3.45
CA LEU A 106 20.15 -24.85 -2.63
C LEU A 106 21.45 -24.87 -3.44
N SER A 107 22.03 -23.71 -3.66
CA SER A 107 23.30 -23.52 -4.36
C SER A 107 24.28 -22.75 -3.50
N CYS A 108 25.57 -22.98 -3.73
CA CYS A 108 26.66 -22.24 -3.13
C CYS A 108 27.37 -21.43 -4.21
N ASN A 109 27.63 -20.14 -3.94
CA ASN A 109 28.29 -19.21 -4.86
C ASN A 109 29.76 -18.95 -4.50
N ASP A 110 30.30 -19.67 -3.52
CA ASP A 110 31.68 -19.47 -3.06
C ASP A 110 32.65 -20.39 -3.79
N GLU A 111 33.76 -19.82 -4.25
CA GLU A 111 34.85 -20.58 -4.90
C GLU A 111 35.64 -21.46 -3.90
N GLU A 112 35.57 -21.18 -2.61
CA GLU A 112 36.21 -21.99 -1.57
C GLU A 112 35.45 -23.30 -1.28
N HIS A 113 34.16 -23.38 -1.63
CA HIS A 113 33.28 -24.53 -1.44
C HIS A 113 32.95 -25.24 -2.74
N ILE A 114 33.97 -25.47 -3.61
CA ILE A 114 33.82 -26.10 -4.94
C ILE A 114 33.18 -27.50 -4.87
N ASP A 115 33.30 -28.18 -3.73
CA ASP A 115 32.75 -29.55 -3.52
C ASP A 115 31.24 -29.52 -3.13
N PHE A 116 30.60 -28.34 -3.00
CA PHE A 116 29.19 -28.29 -2.68
C PHE A 116 28.32 -28.49 -3.93
N GLU A 117 27.74 -29.69 -4.02
CA GLU A 117 26.79 -30.00 -5.10
C GLU A 117 25.48 -29.25 -4.91
N THR A 118 24.94 -28.69 -5.99
CA THR A 118 23.61 -28.07 -5.98
C THR A 118 22.53 -29.09 -5.61
N ILE A 119 21.84 -28.89 -4.50
CA ILE A 119 20.82 -29.81 -4.00
C ILE A 119 19.44 -29.30 -4.43
N VAL A 120 18.70 -30.12 -5.18
CA VAL A 120 17.29 -29.87 -5.51
C VAL A 120 16.44 -30.90 -4.77
N GLN A 121 15.50 -30.41 -3.96
CA GLN A 121 14.72 -31.27 -3.08
C GLN A 121 13.27 -30.76 -2.92
N ASP A 122 12.34 -31.70 -2.77
CA ASP A 122 10.95 -31.44 -2.44
C ASP A 122 10.81 -31.34 -0.92
N VAL A 123 10.40 -30.18 -0.43
CA VAL A 123 10.34 -29.89 1.01
C VAL A 123 8.90 -29.67 1.45
N PHE A 124 8.52 -30.35 2.54
CA PHE A 124 7.22 -30.19 3.16
C PHE A 124 7.13 -28.86 3.91
N LEU A 125 6.16 -28.02 3.54
CA LEU A 125 5.92 -26.70 4.15
C LEU A 125 4.82 -26.69 5.21
N GLY A 126 3.97 -27.72 5.23
CA GLY A 126 2.90 -27.86 6.20
C GLY A 126 1.60 -28.37 5.62
N ASN A 127 0.68 -28.73 6.50
CA ASN A 127 -0.68 -29.07 6.11
C ASN A 127 -1.53 -27.78 6.08
N ILE A 128 -2.16 -27.53 4.93
CA ILE A 128 -2.94 -26.33 4.67
C ILE A 128 -4.41 -26.70 4.54
N PRO A 129 -5.33 -26.05 5.29
CA PRO A 129 -6.76 -26.24 5.10
C PRO A 129 -7.16 -26.03 3.64
N TYR A 130 -7.93 -26.94 3.11
CA TYR A 130 -8.33 -26.94 1.71
C TYR A 130 -9.84 -26.74 1.58
N MET A 131 -10.24 -26.00 0.55
CA MET A 131 -11.66 -25.68 0.33
C MET A 131 -12.40 -26.92 -0.19
N THR A 132 -13.58 -27.16 0.36
CA THR A 132 -14.50 -28.19 -0.14
C THR A 132 -15.15 -27.75 -1.46
N PRO A 133 -15.72 -28.68 -2.26
CA PRO A 133 -16.48 -28.31 -3.46
C PRO A 133 -17.69 -27.40 -3.19
N ARG A 134 -18.11 -27.30 -1.92
CA ARG A 134 -19.21 -26.42 -1.47
C ARG A 134 -18.73 -24.98 -1.14
N GLY A 135 -17.44 -24.67 -1.28
CA GLY A 135 -16.88 -23.36 -0.95
C GLY A 135 -16.70 -23.11 0.55
N THR A 136 -16.56 -24.18 1.34
CA THR A 136 -16.36 -24.16 2.80
C THR A 136 -15.03 -24.76 3.20
N PHE A 137 -14.62 -24.55 4.46
CA PHE A 137 -13.46 -25.19 5.06
C PHE A 137 -13.90 -26.03 6.25
N VAL A 138 -13.35 -27.20 6.45
CA VAL A 138 -13.58 -28.02 7.64
C VAL A 138 -12.40 -27.84 8.58
N ILE A 139 -12.64 -27.19 9.70
CA ILE A 139 -11.62 -26.87 10.72
C ILE A 139 -12.04 -27.51 12.03
N ASN A 140 -11.24 -28.45 12.53
CA ASN A 140 -11.55 -29.21 13.75
C ASN A 140 -12.96 -29.84 13.73
N GLY A 141 -13.35 -30.36 12.58
CA GLY A 141 -14.66 -30.99 12.37
C GLY A 141 -15.84 -30.04 12.12
N ALA A 142 -15.63 -28.73 12.20
CA ALA A 142 -16.66 -27.72 11.96
C ALA A 142 -16.52 -27.10 10.57
N GLU A 143 -17.62 -27.00 9.82
CA GLU A 143 -17.62 -26.26 8.56
C GLU A 143 -17.57 -24.75 8.82
N ARG A 144 -16.63 -24.07 8.16
CA ARG A 144 -16.44 -22.62 8.23
C ARG A 144 -16.43 -22.00 6.86
N VAL A 145 -16.83 -20.75 6.80
CA VAL A 145 -16.77 -19.91 5.60
C VAL A 145 -15.86 -18.72 5.89
N VAL A 146 -14.98 -18.39 4.97
CA VAL A 146 -14.21 -17.14 4.99
C VAL A 146 -15.03 -16.09 4.27
N VAL A 147 -15.58 -15.15 5.02
CA VAL A 147 -16.41 -14.05 4.50
C VAL A 147 -15.53 -13.04 3.78
N SER A 148 -15.97 -12.58 2.61
CA SER A 148 -15.28 -11.53 1.86
C SER A 148 -15.31 -10.21 2.61
N GLN A 149 -14.22 -9.45 2.56
CA GLN A 149 -14.09 -8.17 3.26
C GLN A 149 -14.21 -6.99 2.30
N LEU A 150 -15.05 -6.01 2.66
CA LEU A 150 -15.13 -4.73 1.95
C LEU A 150 -14.27 -3.71 2.68
N HIS A 151 -13.21 -3.24 2.04
CA HIS A 151 -12.31 -2.24 2.60
C HIS A 151 -12.08 -1.09 1.61
N ARG A 152 -11.50 -0.01 2.09
CA ARG A 152 -11.11 1.08 1.20
C ARG A 152 -10.02 0.60 0.25
N SER A 153 -10.17 0.87 -1.06
CA SER A 153 -9.17 0.45 -2.05
C SER A 153 -7.83 1.14 -1.80
N PRO A 154 -6.70 0.52 -2.18
CA PRO A 154 -5.44 1.24 -2.29
C PRO A 154 -5.56 2.41 -3.27
N GLY A 155 -4.75 3.45 -3.05
CA GLY A 155 -4.73 4.65 -3.89
C GLY A 155 -4.67 5.93 -3.09
N VAL A 156 -4.99 7.05 -3.72
CA VAL A 156 -5.07 8.37 -3.07
C VAL A 156 -6.52 8.82 -2.98
N PHE A 157 -6.89 9.39 -1.83
CA PHE A 157 -8.24 9.90 -1.56
C PHE A 157 -8.16 11.32 -1.03
N PHE A 158 -8.92 12.22 -1.64
CA PHE A 158 -9.03 13.60 -1.24
C PHE A 158 -10.34 13.82 -0.49
N GLY A 159 -10.24 14.38 0.70
CA GLY A 159 -11.40 14.64 1.56
C GLY A 159 -11.45 16.08 2.07
N GLN A 160 -12.60 16.43 2.59
CA GLN A 160 -12.85 17.72 3.25
C GLN A 160 -13.41 17.47 4.65
N SER A 161 -12.95 18.24 5.61
CA SER A 161 -13.56 18.33 6.93
C SER A 161 -13.82 19.80 7.28
N VAL A 162 -14.77 20.04 8.17
CA VAL A 162 -15.07 21.40 8.63
C VAL A 162 -14.61 21.52 10.08
N HIS A 163 -13.69 22.44 10.31
CA HIS A 163 -13.25 22.77 11.65
C HIS A 163 -14.39 23.45 12.44
N PRO A 164 -14.42 23.38 13.79
CA PRO A 164 -15.43 24.06 14.60
C PRO A 164 -15.59 25.56 14.32
N ASN A 165 -14.55 26.20 13.81
CA ASN A 165 -14.56 27.61 13.39
C ASN A 165 -15.25 27.87 12.04
N GLY A 166 -15.78 26.83 11.37
CA GLY A 166 -16.37 26.91 10.04
C GLY A 166 -15.37 26.86 8.87
N THR A 167 -14.07 26.85 9.13
CA THR A 167 -13.05 26.75 8.09
C THR A 167 -13.00 25.36 7.48
N LYS A 168 -12.98 25.27 6.17
CA LYS A 168 -12.82 24.01 5.44
C LYS A 168 -11.36 23.59 5.47
N ILE A 169 -11.11 22.39 5.94
CA ILE A 169 -9.80 21.74 5.96
C ILE A 169 -9.82 20.61 4.93
N TYR A 170 -8.82 20.58 4.09
CA TYR A 170 -8.68 19.57 3.06
C TYR A 170 -7.58 18.58 3.41
N SER A 171 -7.78 17.34 3.06
CA SER A 171 -6.80 16.28 3.28
C SER A 171 -6.65 15.37 2.06
N ALA A 172 -5.46 14.83 1.88
CA ALA A 172 -5.17 13.77 0.92
C ALA A 172 -4.57 12.58 1.69
N ARG A 173 -5.11 11.40 1.47
CA ARG A 173 -4.66 10.18 2.15
C ARG A 173 -4.23 9.14 1.15
N VAL A 174 -2.98 8.72 1.21
CA VAL A 174 -2.43 7.63 0.42
C VAL A 174 -2.54 6.34 1.22
N ILE A 175 -3.26 5.38 0.68
CA ILE A 175 -3.49 4.06 1.27
C ILE A 175 -2.78 3.03 0.39
N PRO A 176 -1.70 2.39 0.85
CA PRO A 176 -1.07 1.30 0.12
C PRO A 176 -1.83 -0.03 0.32
N PHE A 177 -1.55 -0.99 -0.53
CA PHE A 177 -1.94 -2.38 -0.30
C PHE A 177 -1.19 -2.97 0.90
N LYS A 178 0.12 -2.66 1.00
CA LYS A 178 1.00 -3.04 2.11
C LYS A 178 1.96 -1.89 2.41
N GLY A 179 2.06 -1.46 3.66
CA GLY A 179 3.00 -0.41 4.07
C GLY A 179 2.38 0.66 4.95
N ALA A 180 3.14 1.72 5.18
CA ALA A 180 2.73 2.87 5.99
C ALA A 180 1.76 3.79 5.23
N TRP A 181 0.78 4.33 5.93
CA TRP A 181 -0.13 5.35 5.37
C TRP A 181 0.55 6.71 5.37
N MET A 182 0.35 7.47 4.30
CA MET A 182 0.76 8.87 4.21
C MET A 182 -0.49 9.75 4.10
N GLU A 183 -0.56 10.78 4.90
CA GLU A 183 -1.68 11.73 4.88
C GLU A 183 -1.12 13.16 4.83
N PHE A 184 -1.69 13.97 3.96
CA PHE A 184 -1.44 15.40 3.87
C PHE A 184 -2.69 16.13 4.32
N ALA A 185 -2.56 17.16 5.14
CA ALA A 185 -3.70 17.94 5.57
C ALA A 185 -3.34 19.42 5.69
N THR A 186 -4.30 20.27 5.33
CA THR A 186 -4.21 21.72 5.55
C THR A 186 -4.63 22.05 6.96
N ASP A 187 -4.07 23.10 7.54
CA ASP A 187 -4.43 23.62 8.86
C ASP A 187 -5.23 24.94 8.73
N ILE A 188 -5.80 25.40 9.82
CA ILE A 188 -6.55 26.67 9.92
C ILE A 188 -5.71 27.86 9.45
N ASN A 189 -4.41 27.83 9.70
CA ASN A 189 -3.45 28.86 9.33
C ASN A 189 -2.99 28.76 7.87
N ASN A 190 -3.67 27.98 7.06
CA ASN A 190 -3.29 27.72 5.68
C ASN A 190 -1.86 27.17 5.53
N VAL A 191 -1.49 26.23 6.39
CA VAL A 191 -0.22 25.49 6.39
C VAL A 191 -0.50 24.04 6.07
N MET A 192 0.33 23.42 5.25
CA MET A 192 0.19 22.00 4.87
C MET A 192 1.14 21.12 5.67
N TYR A 193 0.59 20.11 6.30
CA TYR A 193 1.32 19.13 7.10
C TYR A 193 1.23 17.74 6.49
N ALA A 194 2.30 16.97 6.67
CA ALA A 194 2.34 15.54 6.37
C ALA A 194 2.29 14.72 7.67
N TYR A 195 1.63 13.56 7.60
CA TYR A 195 1.53 12.58 8.68
C TYR A 195 1.91 11.21 8.14
N ILE A 196 2.69 10.47 8.88
CA ILE A 196 3.01 9.07 8.60
C ILE A 196 2.37 8.19 9.68
N ASP A 197 1.53 7.24 9.27
CA ASP A 197 0.78 6.35 10.18
C ASP A 197 0.03 7.08 11.31
N ARG A 198 -0.52 8.27 11.00
CA ARG A 198 -1.23 9.14 11.96
C ARG A 198 -0.40 9.53 13.19
N LYS A 199 0.92 9.48 13.09
CA LYS A 199 1.84 9.97 14.12
C LYS A 199 1.92 11.50 14.10
N LYS A 200 2.91 12.06 14.77
CA LYS A 200 3.10 13.51 14.84
C LYS A 200 3.23 14.13 13.44
N LYS A 201 2.68 15.34 13.30
CA LYS A 201 2.71 16.12 12.07
C LYS A 201 4.05 16.85 11.89
N PHE A 202 4.44 17.02 10.63
CA PHE A 202 5.55 17.88 10.23
C PHE A 202 5.20 18.61 8.93
N PRO A 203 5.82 19.76 8.63
CA PRO A 203 5.55 20.50 7.40
C PRO A 203 5.79 19.65 6.14
N VAL A 204 4.98 19.84 5.10
CA VAL A 204 5.15 19.12 3.83
C VAL A 204 6.50 19.45 3.18
N THR A 205 6.99 20.69 3.35
CA THR A 205 8.29 21.12 2.85
C THR A 205 9.46 20.34 3.46
N THR A 206 9.37 19.97 4.75
CA THR A 206 10.32 19.07 5.39
C THR A 206 10.35 17.70 4.69
N LEU A 207 9.19 17.17 4.27
CA LEU A 207 9.15 15.92 3.49
C LEU A 207 9.79 16.10 2.12
N LEU A 208 9.50 17.21 1.42
CA LEU A 208 10.08 17.49 0.11
C LEU A 208 11.60 17.58 0.17
N ARG A 209 12.16 18.26 1.20
CA ARG A 209 13.61 18.28 1.43
C ARG A 209 14.18 16.88 1.64
N ALA A 210 13.53 16.09 2.48
CA ALA A 210 13.97 14.74 2.81
C ALA A 210 13.93 13.74 1.62
N ILE A 211 13.17 14.03 0.57
CA ILE A 211 13.14 13.23 -0.67
C ILE A 211 14.06 13.79 -1.78
N GLY A 212 14.83 14.86 -1.49
CA GLY A 212 15.86 15.38 -2.36
C GLY A 212 15.57 16.72 -3.04
N TYR A 213 14.59 17.52 -2.57
CA TYR A 213 14.40 18.92 -2.95
C TYR A 213 14.92 19.80 -1.81
N GLU A 214 16.24 19.96 -1.76
CA GLU A 214 16.95 20.47 -0.60
C GLU A 214 16.66 21.94 -0.32
N THR A 215 16.70 22.78 -1.35
CA THR A 215 16.63 24.23 -1.19
C THR A 215 15.20 24.78 -1.31
N ASP A 216 14.97 25.96 -0.76
CA ASP A 216 13.70 26.70 -0.97
C ASP A 216 13.45 26.95 -2.45
N LYS A 217 14.55 27.20 -3.21
CA LYS A 217 14.53 27.35 -4.66
C LYS A 217 13.90 26.15 -5.34
N ASP A 218 14.40 24.94 -5.05
CA ASP A 218 13.94 23.71 -5.68
C ASP A 218 12.45 23.49 -5.43
N ILE A 219 12.00 23.74 -4.20
CA ILE A 219 10.59 23.62 -3.82
C ILE A 219 9.73 24.64 -4.58
N LEU A 220 10.17 25.90 -4.69
CA LEU A 220 9.41 26.95 -5.37
C LEU A 220 9.36 26.74 -6.90
N GLU A 221 10.46 26.29 -7.50
CA GLU A 221 10.51 25.92 -8.91
C GLU A 221 9.58 24.75 -9.24
N LEU A 222 9.52 23.75 -8.35
CA LEU A 222 8.65 22.58 -8.48
C LEU A 222 7.17 22.98 -8.63
N PHE A 223 6.76 24.06 -7.95
CA PHE A 223 5.40 24.58 -8.02
C PHE A 223 5.23 25.76 -8.98
N GLY A 224 6.33 26.21 -9.61
CA GLY A 224 6.34 27.35 -10.54
C GLY A 224 5.94 28.68 -9.90
N MET A 225 6.34 28.90 -8.63
CA MET A 225 5.84 29.97 -7.78
C MET A 225 6.79 31.18 -7.67
N ALA A 226 8.02 31.05 -8.11
CA ALA A 226 9.02 32.09 -8.02
C ALA A 226 9.46 32.54 -9.39
N ASP A 227 9.77 33.83 -9.51
CA ASP A 227 10.51 34.41 -10.63
C ASP A 227 11.97 34.50 -10.26
N GLU A 228 12.82 33.86 -11.08
CA GLU A 228 14.26 33.99 -10.94
C GLU A 228 14.70 35.34 -11.51
N VAL A 229 15.30 36.17 -10.68
CA VAL A 229 15.80 37.48 -11.05
C VAL A 229 17.30 37.52 -10.81
N LYS A 230 18.06 37.90 -11.83
CA LYS A 230 19.51 38.12 -11.67
C LYS A 230 19.78 39.33 -10.77
N ALA A 231 20.73 39.22 -9.88
CA ALA A 231 21.06 40.28 -8.92
C ALA A 231 21.85 41.45 -9.57
N ASP A 232 21.41 41.86 -10.78
CA ASP A 232 21.91 43.05 -11.45
C ASP A 232 21.18 44.30 -10.94
N LYS A 233 21.91 45.40 -10.76
CA LYS A 233 21.40 46.67 -10.24
C LYS A 233 20.10 47.11 -10.96
N LYS A 234 20.05 47.02 -12.27
CA LYS A 234 18.86 47.39 -13.07
C LYS A 234 17.65 46.49 -12.84
N GLN A 235 17.91 45.19 -12.66
CA GLN A 235 16.81 44.23 -12.44
C GLN A 235 16.30 44.29 -10.99
N LEU A 236 17.18 44.54 -10.03
CA LEU A 236 16.77 44.74 -8.64
C LEU A 236 15.96 46.02 -8.47
N GLU A 237 16.40 47.12 -9.05
CA GLU A 237 15.68 48.41 -9.03
C GLU A 237 14.27 48.30 -9.67
N ALA A 238 14.13 47.51 -10.75
CA ALA A 238 12.84 47.31 -11.41
C ALA A 238 11.86 46.45 -10.57
N ASN A 239 12.36 45.70 -9.61
CA ASN A 239 11.56 44.79 -8.78
C ASN A 239 11.46 45.24 -7.31
N ILE A 240 11.82 46.48 -7.00
CA ILE A 240 11.67 47.06 -5.66
C ILE A 240 10.18 47.04 -5.25
N GLY A 241 9.92 46.59 -4.02
CA GLY A 241 8.58 46.45 -3.47
C GLY A 241 8.01 45.03 -3.53
N ARG A 242 8.63 44.15 -4.32
CA ARG A 242 8.25 42.70 -4.35
C ARG A 242 8.84 41.98 -3.14
N ARG A 243 8.19 40.89 -2.74
CA ARG A 243 8.65 40.07 -1.61
C ARG A 243 9.55 38.93 -2.08
N LEU A 244 10.54 38.61 -1.26
CA LEU A 244 11.41 37.46 -1.47
C LEU A 244 10.62 36.16 -1.32
N ALA A 245 10.76 35.26 -2.29
CA ALA A 245 10.10 33.95 -2.27
C ALA A 245 10.93 32.91 -1.51
N ALA A 246 12.25 32.99 -1.59
CA ALA A 246 13.20 32.13 -0.90
C ALA A 246 14.18 32.92 -0.06
N ARG A 247 14.81 32.25 0.90
CA ARG A 247 15.94 32.83 1.64
C ARG A 247 17.08 33.18 0.69
N VAL A 248 17.65 34.34 0.89
CA VAL A 248 18.87 34.74 0.18
C VAL A 248 20.06 34.21 0.97
N LEU A 249 20.77 33.27 0.38
CA LEU A 249 21.89 32.59 1.00
C LEU A 249 23.20 33.10 0.40
N ARG A 250 24.17 33.36 1.25
CA ARG A 250 25.57 33.50 0.85
C ARG A 250 26.26 32.16 1.02
N THR A 251 26.68 31.57 -0.09
CA THR A 251 27.35 30.26 -0.10
C THR A 251 28.86 30.48 -0.32
N TRP A 252 29.69 29.89 0.54
CA TRP A 252 31.13 29.81 0.34
C TRP A 252 31.64 28.44 0.69
N THR A 253 32.78 28.09 0.14
CA THR A 253 33.47 26.82 0.40
C THR A 253 34.62 27.05 1.37
N GLU A 254 34.65 26.22 2.43
CA GLU A 254 35.82 26.14 3.34
C GLU A 254 36.48 24.78 3.17
N ASP A 255 37.80 24.81 2.96
CA ASP A 255 38.57 23.58 2.88
C ASP A 255 39.06 23.19 4.28
N PHE A 256 38.59 22.05 4.76
CA PHE A 256 39.07 21.44 5.99
C PHE A 256 40.02 20.29 5.67
N VAL A 257 41.18 20.32 6.33
CA VAL A 257 42.11 19.19 6.29
C VAL A 257 41.75 18.28 7.45
N ASP A 258 41.32 17.08 7.16
CA ASP A 258 41.10 16.05 8.19
C ASP A 258 42.43 15.69 8.82
N GLU A 259 42.56 15.93 10.11
CA GLU A 259 43.84 15.71 10.86
C GLU A 259 44.22 14.22 10.92
N ASP A 260 43.27 13.29 10.77
CA ASP A 260 43.48 11.84 10.85
C ASP A 260 43.82 11.20 9.50
N THR A 261 43.27 11.70 8.39
CA THR A 261 43.43 11.12 7.06
C THR A 261 44.30 11.97 6.13
N GLY A 262 44.47 13.26 6.43
CA GLY A 262 45.22 14.21 5.59
C GLY A 262 44.49 14.56 4.27
N GLU A 263 43.23 14.16 4.10
CA GLU A 263 42.42 14.53 2.95
C GLU A 263 41.80 15.91 3.15
N VAL A 264 41.78 16.69 2.05
CA VAL A 264 41.12 18.01 2.03
C VAL A 264 39.65 17.79 1.72
N VAL A 265 38.78 17.99 2.73
CA VAL A 265 37.32 17.95 2.56
C VAL A 265 36.82 19.37 2.40
N THR A 266 36.31 19.70 1.21
CA THR A 266 35.67 21.00 0.93
C THR A 266 34.24 20.97 1.45
N ILE A 267 33.93 21.81 2.43
CA ILE A 267 32.56 21.93 3.01
C ILE A 267 31.93 23.23 2.49
N GLU A 268 30.77 23.12 1.89
CA GLU A 268 29.94 24.29 1.55
C GLU A 268 29.22 24.80 2.81
N ARG A 269 29.41 26.09 3.10
CA ARG A 269 28.70 26.80 4.16
C ARG A 269 27.72 27.80 3.58
N ASN A 270 26.52 27.82 4.18
CA ASN A 270 25.43 28.70 3.79
C ASN A 270 25.09 29.64 4.96
N GLU A 271 25.18 30.94 4.73
CA GLU A 271 24.73 31.98 5.66
C GLU A 271 23.46 32.63 5.12
N VAL A 272 22.42 32.73 5.97
CA VAL A 272 21.18 33.40 5.60
C VAL A 272 21.38 34.93 5.72
N VAL A 273 21.36 35.59 4.57
CA VAL A 273 21.52 37.06 4.49
C VAL A 273 20.19 37.77 4.69
N LEU A 274 19.15 37.31 4.01
CA LEU A 274 17.78 37.81 4.11
C LEU A 274 16.81 36.64 4.22
N ASP A 275 15.84 36.79 5.14
CA ASP A 275 14.80 35.80 5.30
C ASP A 275 13.69 35.93 4.23
N ARG A 276 12.88 34.90 4.12
CA ARG A 276 11.69 34.86 3.27
C ARG A 276 10.72 35.98 3.64
N ASP A 277 9.85 36.35 2.71
CA ASP A 277 8.84 37.39 2.86
C ASP A 277 9.37 38.82 3.12
N ASN A 278 10.69 39.00 3.23
CA ASN A 278 11.25 40.34 3.28
C ASN A 278 10.95 41.09 1.97
N VAL A 279 10.62 42.35 2.10
CA VAL A 279 10.39 43.19 0.93
C VAL A 279 11.75 43.60 0.37
N LEU A 280 11.89 43.51 -0.94
CA LEU A 280 13.06 44.03 -1.63
C LEU A 280 12.98 45.55 -1.64
N ASP A 281 13.74 46.21 -0.78
CA ASP A 281 13.95 47.64 -0.74
C ASP A 281 15.34 48.03 -1.24
N GLU A 282 15.65 49.34 -1.29
CA GLU A 282 16.92 49.82 -1.79
C GLU A 282 18.11 49.34 -0.93
N GLU A 283 17.90 49.23 0.40
CA GLU A 283 18.93 48.77 1.34
C GLU A 283 19.24 47.27 1.14
N ASN A 284 18.22 46.45 1.03
CA ASN A 284 18.34 44.99 0.79
C ASN A 284 18.95 44.71 -0.59
N ALA A 285 18.57 45.51 -1.61
CA ALA A 285 19.15 45.38 -2.96
C ALA A 285 20.65 45.72 -2.98
N ALA A 286 21.04 46.77 -2.24
CA ALA A 286 22.47 47.13 -2.12
C ALA A 286 23.27 46.05 -1.39
N MET A 287 22.70 45.46 -0.32
CA MET A 287 23.30 44.35 0.44
C MET A 287 23.51 43.10 -0.42
N ILE A 288 22.53 42.74 -1.24
CA ILE A 288 22.60 41.58 -2.15
C ILE A 288 23.75 41.77 -3.18
N ILE A 289 23.90 42.99 -3.71
CA ILE A 289 24.95 43.29 -4.67
C ILE A 289 26.34 43.28 -4.00
N GLU A 290 26.47 43.85 -2.79
CA GLU A 290 27.72 43.90 -2.04
C GLU A 290 28.23 42.49 -1.68
N MET A 291 27.29 41.57 -1.36
CA MET A 291 27.62 40.17 -1.03
C MET A 291 27.87 39.29 -2.26
N GLY A 292 27.69 39.83 -3.48
CA GLY A 292 27.96 39.11 -4.73
C GLY A 292 27.04 37.93 -5.01
N ILE A 293 25.81 37.98 -4.55
CA ILE A 293 24.82 36.92 -4.77
C ILE A 293 24.36 36.96 -6.24
N PRO A 294 24.40 35.84 -6.99
CA PRO A 294 24.18 35.89 -8.44
C PRO A 294 22.69 36.02 -8.82
N THR A 295 21.79 35.40 -8.06
CA THR A 295 20.35 35.34 -8.35
C THR A 295 19.52 35.38 -7.07
N ILE A 296 18.36 35.98 -7.17
CA ILE A 296 17.33 35.98 -6.11
C ILE A 296 16.01 35.48 -6.66
N PHE A 297 15.14 35.00 -5.78
CA PHE A 297 13.81 34.50 -6.11
C PHE A 297 12.76 35.42 -5.51
N LEU A 298 11.92 35.99 -6.38
CA LEU A 298 10.82 36.88 -6.00
C LEU A 298 9.48 36.16 -6.13
N GLN A 299 8.54 36.48 -5.26
CA GLN A 299 7.17 35.97 -5.35
C GLN A 299 6.53 36.48 -6.65
N LYS A 300 5.87 35.58 -7.40
CA LYS A 300 5.13 35.99 -8.60
C LYS A 300 3.94 36.88 -8.21
N GLU A 301 3.78 38.00 -8.91
CA GLU A 301 2.67 38.94 -8.69
C GLU A 301 1.30 38.35 -9.08
N GLU A 302 1.27 37.52 -10.12
CA GLU A 302 0.05 36.90 -10.66
C GLU A 302 -0.33 35.56 -9.99
N VAL A 303 0.43 35.10 -9.01
CA VAL A 303 0.01 33.94 -8.22
C VAL A 303 -1.19 34.36 -7.40
N SER A 304 -2.36 34.32 -8.04
CA SER A 304 -3.64 34.42 -7.36
C SER A 304 -3.57 33.54 -6.12
N GLY A 305 -3.88 34.04 -4.94
CA GLY A 305 -3.97 33.40 -3.62
C GLY A 305 -3.78 31.88 -3.47
N ASP A 306 -3.67 31.18 -4.59
CA ASP A 306 -3.72 29.76 -4.83
C ASP A 306 -2.55 28.99 -4.18
N PHE A 307 -1.38 29.59 -4.07
CA PHE A 307 -0.18 28.94 -3.56
C PHE A 307 0.37 29.54 -2.26
N SER A 308 -0.34 30.48 -1.67
CA SER A 308 0.02 31.07 -0.35
C SER A 308 0.27 29.98 0.70
N ILE A 309 -0.41 28.83 0.57
CA ILE A 309 -0.25 27.68 1.45
C ILE A 309 1.20 27.13 1.46
N ILE A 310 1.89 27.13 0.33
CA ILE A 310 3.28 26.64 0.23
C ILE A 310 4.23 27.64 0.90
N TYR A 311 4.04 28.96 0.69
CA TYR A 311 4.82 29.99 1.40
C TYR A 311 4.61 29.92 2.91
N ASN A 312 3.36 29.80 3.36
CA ASN A 312 3.05 29.65 4.78
C ASN A 312 3.68 28.38 5.36
N THR A 313 3.75 27.31 4.58
CA THR A 313 4.36 26.05 5.01
C THR A 313 5.87 26.19 5.09
N LEU A 314 6.51 26.83 4.12
CA LEU A 314 7.94 27.14 4.14
C LEU A 314 8.31 28.00 5.37
N ASN A 315 7.48 28.99 5.73
CA ASN A 315 7.71 29.83 6.92
C ASN A 315 7.58 29.06 8.24
N LYS A 316 6.86 27.94 8.26
CA LYS A 316 6.76 27.05 9.43
C LYS A 316 7.82 25.96 9.47
N ASP A 317 8.52 25.76 8.37
CA ASP A 317 9.58 24.75 8.28
C ASP A 317 10.85 25.25 8.99
N THR A 318 11.31 24.48 9.94
CA THR A 318 12.53 24.77 10.71
C THR A 318 13.78 24.17 10.08
N SER A 319 13.63 23.26 9.11
CA SER A 319 14.74 22.61 8.42
C SER A 319 15.25 23.46 7.25
N ASN A 320 16.55 23.53 7.09
CA ASN A 320 17.22 24.30 6.04
C ASN A 320 17.95 23.42 5.02
N SER A 321 18.21 22.16 5.37
CA SER A 321 18.90 21.19 4.55
C SER A 321 18.17 19.85 4.51
N GLU A 322 18.54 18.98 3.56
CA GLU A 322 18.05 17.60 3.49
C GLU A 322 18.32 16.84 4.79
N LEU A 323 19.54 16.99 5.32
CA LEU A 323 19.97 16.29 6.53
C LEU A 323 19.13 16.65 7.76
N GLU A 324 18.93 17.94 7.99
CA GLU A 324 18.08 18.43 9.08
C GLU A 324 16.62 17.92 8.94
N ALA A 325 16.10 17.93 7.71
CA ALA A 325 14.76 17.45 7.42
C ALA A 325 14.62 15.96 7.72
N VAL A 326 15.58 15.15 7.31
CA VAL A 326 15.59 13.70 7.55
C VAL A 326 15.73 13.38 9.04
N GLN A 327 16.62 14.08 9.76
CA GLN A 327 16.76 13.94 11.21
C GLN A 327 15.48 14.36 11.94
N HIS A 328 14.84 15.46 11.52
CA HIS A 328 13.56 15.90 12.08
C HIS A 328 12.47 14.85 11.90
N ILE A 329 12.33 14.25 10.72
CA ILE A 329 11.37 13.17 10.45
C ILE A 329 11.70 11.94 11.29
N TYR A 330 12.96 11.55 11.38
CA TYR A 330 13.41 10.42 12.20
C TYR A 330 13.01 10.61 13.66
N ARG A 331 13.30 11.78 14.25
CA ARG A 331 12.92 12.13 15.62
C ARG A 331 11.40 12.06 15.84
N GLN A 332 10.60 12.52 14.86
CA GLN A 332 9.14 12.44 14.94
C GLN A 332 8.64 10.98 14.91
N LEU A 333 9.27 10.11 14.14
CA LEU A 333 8.85 8.72 14.00
C LEU A 333 9.32 7.82 15.13
N ARG A 334 10.55 8.02 15.62
CA ARG A 334 11.19 7.16 16.62
C ARG A 334 11.19 7.72 18.02
N GLY A 335 11.07 9.04 18.18
CA GLY A 335 11.11 9.72 19.48
C GLY A 335 12.52 9.97 20.03
N SER A 336 13.57 9.59 19.31
CA SER A 336 14.98 9.82 19.60
C SER A 336 15.73 10.29 18.39
N ASP A 337 16.90 10.88 18.59
CA ASP A 337 17.77 11.28 17.47
C ASP A 337 18.34 10.06 16.75
N ALA A 338 18.69 10.25 15.48
CA ALA A 338 19.30 9.19 14.70
C ALA A 338 20.75 8.96 15.16
N PRO A 339 21.23 7.70 15.20
CA PRO A 339 22.61 7.41 15.55
C PRO A 339 23.60 7.91 14.50
N ASP A 340 23.20 7.91 13.22
CA ASP A 340 23.96 8.32 12.06
C ASP A 340 23.02 8.82 10.95
N ASP A 341 23.58 9.59 10.03
CA ASP A 341 22.83 10.21 8.93
C ASP A 341 22.34 9.20 7.90
N GLU A 342 23.08 8.12 7.69
CA GLU A 342 22.70 7.04 6.79
C GLU A 342 21.46 6.29 7.31
N THR A 343 21.41 6.00 8.61
CA THR A 343 20.23 5.40 9.25
C THR A 343 19.02 6.33 9.15
N ALA A 344 19.23 7.64 9.30
CA ALA A 344 18.16 8.61 9.18
C ALA A 344 17.59 8.66 7.75
N ARG A 345 18.44 8.74 6.73
CA ARG A 345 18.02 8.67 5.31
C ARG A 345 17.32 7.37 4.98
N GLY A 346 17.86 6.25 5.43
CA GLY A 346 17.32 4.92 5.19
C GLY A 346 15.92 4.69 5.78
N ILE A 347 15.41 5.52 6.70
CA ILE A 347 14.06 5.32 7.24
C ILE A 347 12.98 5.69 6.23
N ILE A 348 13.13 6.80 5.53
CA ILE A 348 12.17 7.26 4.51
C ILE A 348 12.20 6.33 3.31
N GLU A 349 13.40 5.97 2.85
CA GLU A 349 13.59 5.04 1.75
C GLU A 349 12.92 3.69 2.06
N LYS A 350 13.15 3.13 3.23
CA LYS A 350 12.54 1.86 3.66
C LYS A 350 11.02 1.95 3.83
N LEU A 351 10.46 3.12 4.17
CA LEU A 351 9.03 3.27 4.41
C LEU A 351 8.22 3.38 3.13
N PHE A 352 8.72 4.06 2.09
CA PHE A 352 7.93 4.44 0.91
C PHE A 352 8.52 4.01 -0.43
N PHE A 353 9.84 3.83 -0.51
CA PHE A 353 10.54 3.57 -1.77
C PHE A 353 11.14 2.15 -1.86
N SER A 354 10.94 1.30 -0.85
CA SER A 354 11.43 -0.08 -0.84
C SER A 354 10.33 -1.08 -1.15
N ASP A 355 10.45 -1.85 -2.23
CA ASP A 355 9.52 -2.90 -2.66
C ASP A 355 9.24 -3.97 -1.58
N LYS A 356 10.20 -4.19 -0.69
CA LYS A 356 10.04 -5.18 0.40
C LYS A 356 9.04 -4.74 1.46
N ARG A 357 8.88 -3.44 1.67
CA ARG A 357 8.07 -2.88 2.77
C ARG A 357 6.84 -2.11 2.31
N TYR A 358 6.85 -1.58 1.12
CA TYR A 358 5.78 -0.76 0.56
C TYR A 358 5.30 -1.34 -0.75
N ASP A 359 4.00 -1.53 -0.89
CA ASP A 359 3.35 -1.99 -2.12
C ASP A 359 2.02 -1.27 -2.28
N LEU A 360 1.86 -0.53 -3.36
CA LEU A 360 0.58 0.07 -3.76
C LEU A 360 -0.38 -0.96 -4.37
N GLY A 361 0.18 -2.06 -4.88
CA GLY A 361 -0.54 -2.98 -5.76
C GLY A 361 -0.89 -2.33 -7.11
N GLU A 362 -1.26 -3.13 -8.08
CA GLU A 362 -1.70 -2.65 -9.41
C GLU A 362 -2.90 -1.72 -9.31
N VAL A 363 -3.86 -2.06 -8.45
CA VAL A 363 -5.07 -1.26 -8.22
C VAL A 363 -4.73 0.12 -7.67
N GLY A 364 -3.82 0.21 -6.70
CA GLY A 364 -3.39 1.48 -6.12
C GLY A 364 -2.68 2.35 -7.14
N ARG A 365 -1.75 1.77 -7.92
CA ARG A 365 -1.04 2.47 -8.98
C ARG A 365 -2.00 2.97 -10.06
N TYR A 366 -2.90 2.12 -10.56
CA TYR A 366 -3.91 2.50 -11.53
C TYR A 366 -4.77 3.69 -11.05
N LYS A 367 -5.23 3.65 -9.79
CA LYS A 367 -6.06 4.73 -9.23
C LYS A 367 -5.30 6.04 -9.07
N ILE A 368 -4.04 5.99 -8.62
CA ILE A 368 -3.19 7.18 -8.49
C ILE A 368 -2.95 7.80 -9.87
N ASN A 369 -2.54 7.00 -10.86
CA ASN A 369 -2.31 7.46 -12.22
C ASN A 369 -3.55 8.12 -12.80
N ARG A 370 -4.70 7.46 -12.70
CA ARG A 370 -5.98 7.99 -13.23
C ARG A 370 -6.42 9.27 -12.53
N LYS A 371 -6.27 9.36 -11.20
CA LYS A 371 -6.71 10.54 -10.42
C LYS A 371 -5.83 11.75 -10.66
N LEU A 372 -4.53 11.54 -10.75
CA LEU A 372 -3.53 12.61 -10.86
C LEU A 372 -3.11 12.91 -12.30
N GLY A 373 -3.52 12.07 -13.26
CA GLY A 373 -3.14 12.20 -14.67
C GLY A 373 -1.68 11.84 -14.93
N LEU A 374 -1.17 10.84 -14.18
CA LEU A 374 0.19 10.30 -14.33
C LEU A 374 0.19 9.10 -15.26
N ASP A 375 1.32 8.87 -15.93
CA ASP A 375 1.54 7.72 -16.82
C ASP A 375 2.74 6.89 -16.34
N ILE A 376 2.67 6.45 -15.08
CA ILE A 376 3.68 5.59 -14.47
C ILE A 376 3.28 4.14 -14.70
N ASP A 377 4.26 3.28 -14.96
CA ASP A 377 4.03 1.85 -15.20
C ASP A 377 3.29 1.19 -14.03
N LEU A 378 2.31 0.35 -14.33
CA LEU A 378 1.49 -0.38 -13.35
C LEU A 378 2.32 -1.34 -12.50
N ASP A 379 3.45 -1.81 -13.01
CA ASP A 379 4.39 -2.66 -12.27
C ASP A 379 5.19 -1.90 -11.19
N THR A 380 5.16 -0.56 -11.21
CA THR A 380 5.80 0.26 -10.18
C THR A 380 5.00 0.22 -8.88
N LYS A 381 5.42 -0.63 -7.94
CA LYS A 381 4.71 -0.91 -6.68
C LYS A 381 4.94 0.13 -5.58
N VAL A 382 6.03 0.89 -5.66
CA VAL A 382 6.41 1.89 -4.65
C VAL A 382 5.92 3.27 -5.02
N LEU A 383 5.84 4.18 -4.05
CA LEU A 383 5.59 5.60 -4.33
C LEU A 383 6.77 6.18 -5.09
N SER A 384 6.47 7.07 -6.03
CA SER A 384 7.47 7.91 -6.71
C SER A 384 7.49 9.32 -6.13
N LYS A 385 8.57 10.06 -6.37
CA LYS A 385 8.63 11.49 -6.02
C LYS A 385 7.54 12.27 -6.76
N GLU A 386 7.26 11.90 -8.00
CA GLU A 386 6.22 12.51 -8.84
C GLU A 386 4.82 12.32 -8.26
N ASP A 387 4.53 11.16 -7.66
CA ASP A 387 3.27 10.92 -6.97
C ASP A 387 3.05 11.93 -5.85
N ILE A 388 4.06 12.08 -4.97
CA ILE A 388 3.99 12.98 -3.81
C ILE A 388 3.76 14.43 -4.27
N ILE A 389 4.52 14.89 -5.26
CA ILE A 389 4.39 16.23 -5.82
C ILE A 389 3.01 16.45 -6.42
N SER A 390 2.53 15.49 -7.20
CA SER A 390 1.23 15.58 -7.87
C SER A 390 0.07 15.58 -6.86
N ILE A 391 0.19 14.82 -5.77
CA ILE A 391 -0.76 14.83 -4.66
C ILE A 391 -0.82 16.21 -4.01
N ILE A 392 0.34 16.80 -3.73
CA ILE A 392 0.43 18.15 -3.13
C ILE A 392 -0.16 19.18 -4.10
N LYS A 393 0.18 19.14 -5.39
CA LYS A 393 -0.40 20.02 -6.41
C LYS A 393 -1.92 19.88 -6.48
N TYR A 394 -2.44 18.66 -6.45
CA TYR A 394 -3.88 18.42 -6.45
C TYR A 394 -4.55 18.96 -5.18
N LEU A 395 -3.93 18.79 -4.01
CA LEU A 395 -4.45 19.31 -2.75
C LEU A 395 -4.49 20.84 -2.74
N VAL A 396 -3.46 21.51 -3.28
CA VAL A 396 -3.47 22.97 -3.48
C VAL A 396 -4.61 23.40 -4.41
N ARG A 397 -4.80 22.70 -5.54
CA ARG A 397 -5.93 22.96 -6.45
C ARG A 397 -7.29 22.76 -5.77
N LEU A 398 -7.39 21.76 -4.89
CA LEU A 398 -8.60 21.50 -4.11
C LEU A 398 -8.91 22.61 -3.12
N THR A 399 -7.90 23.13 -2.43
CA THR A 399 -8.04 24.27 -1.51
C THR A 399 -8.59 25.51 -2.24
N ASN A 400 -8.27 25.66 -3.52
CA ASN A 400 -8.70 26.75 -4.38
C ASN A 400 -10.05 26.51 -5.08
N GLY A 401 -10.71 25.39 -4.81
CA GLY A 401 -11.97 25.03 -5.44
C GLY A 401 -11.87 24.62 -6.91
N LYS A 402 -10.66 24.32 -7.41
CA LYS A 402 -10.38 23.90 -8.79
C LYS A 402 -10.28 22.37 -8.96
N ALA A 403 -10.64 21.62 -7.95
CA ALA A 403 -10.62 20.16 -7.94
C ALA A 403 -11.80 19.61 -7.14
N GLU A 404 -12.06 18.33 -7.26
CA GLU A 404 -13.19 17.65 -6.61
C GLU A 404 -12.69 16.70 -5.51
N ILE A 405 -13.45 16.66 -4.41
CA ILE A 405 -13.26 15.69 -3.33
C ILE A 405 -13.76 14.31 -3.75
N ASP A 406 -13.20 13.27 -3.15
CA ASP A 406 -13.61 11.90 -3.41
C ASP A 406 -14.73 11.47 -2.48
N ASP A 407 -15.71 10.77 -3.04
CA ASP A 407 -16.72 10.08 -2.28
C ASP A 407 -16.15 8.73 -1.78
N ILE A 408 -15.88 8.68 -0.48
CA ILE A 408 -15.22 7.53 0.16
C ILE A 408 -16.11 6.30 0.17
N ASP A 409 -17.44 6.48 0.21
CA ASP A 409 -18.41 5.40 0.36
C ASP A 409 -18.89 4.83 -0.98
N HIS A 410 -18.53 5.49 -2.08
CA HIS A 410 -18.79 4.98 -3.42
C HIS A 410 -18.04 3.64 -3.66
N LEU A 411 -18.72 2.63 -4.24
CA LEU A 411 -18.14 1.29 -4.47
C LEU A 411 -16.96 1.27 -5.46
N SER A 412 -16.73 2.34 -6.21
CA SER A 412 -15.47 2.50 -6.95
C SER A 412 -14.27 2.80 -6.06
N ASN A 413 -14.50 3.22 -4.81
CA ASN A 413 -13.49 3.55 -3.81
C ASN A 413 -13.41 2.50 -2.69
N ARG A 414 -14.35 1.57 -2.66
CA ARG A 414 -14.36 0.41 -1.76
C ARG A 414 -14.15 -0.86 -2.57
N ARG A 415 -13.25 -1.69 -2.11
CA ARG A 415 -12.79 -2.92 -2.78
C ARG A 415 -13.10 -4.13 -1.93
N VAL A 416 -13.38 -5.25 -2.58
CA VAL A 416 -13.65 -6.54 -1.93
C VAL A 416 -12.38 -7.38 -1.91
N ARG A 417 -12.00 -7.83 -0.71
CA ARG A 417 -10.98 -8.86 -0.50
C ARG A 417 -11.67 -10.21 -0.41
N THR A 418 -11.45 -11.04 -1.41
CA THR A 418 -11.94 -12.41 -1.45
C THR A 418 -11.07 -13.34 -0.60
N VAL A 419 -11.49 -14.59 -0.46
CA VAL A 419 -10.76 -15.61 0.33
C VAL A 419 -9.32 -15.80 -0.18
N GLY A 420 -9.11 -15.83 -1.49
CA GLY A 420 -7.76 -15.99 -2.07
C GLY A 420 -6.82 -14.87 -1.67
N GLU A 421 -7.28 -13.62 -1.72
CA GLU A 421 -6.48 -12.46 -1.31
C GLU A 421 -6.21 -12.43 0.20
N GLN A 422 -7.18 -12.86 1.01
CA GLN A 422 -6.97 -13.00 2.46
C GLN A 422 -5.92 -14.06 2.77
N LEU A 423 -5.95 -15.20 2.06
CA LEU A 423 -4.93 -16.23 2.17
C LEU A 423 -3.57 -15.75 1.68
N PHE A 424 -3.52 -15.00 0.58
CA PHE A 424 -2.29 -14.35 0.09
C PHE A 424 -1.57 -13.57 1.20
N ALA A 425 -2.33 -12.74 1.93
CA ALA A 425 -1.77 -11.95 3.03
C ALA A 425 -1.23 -12.85 4.18
N GLN A 426 -1.93 -13.93 4.53
CA GLN A 426 -1.49 -14.84 5.60
C GLN A 426 -0.29 -15.67 5.18
N PHE A 427 -0.28 -16.18 3.96
CA PHE A 427 0.88 -16.89 3.42
C PHE A 427 2.11 -15.98 3.33
N GLY A 428 1.93 -14.72 2.93
CA GLY A 428 2.99 -13.71 2.93
C GLY A 428 3.63 -13.53 4.31
N VAL A 429 2.82 -13.41 5.37
CA VAL A 429 3.32 -13.33 6.75
C VAL A 429 4.04 -14.62 7.16
N GLY A 430 3.47 -15.77 6.84
CA GLY A 430 4.03 -17.08 7.18
C GLY A 430 5.38 -17.33 6.50
N LEU A 431 5.46 -17.08 5.19
CA LEU A 431 6.68 -17.26 4.40
C LEU A 431 7.76 -16.23 4.77
N ALA A 432 7.41 -14.98 5.05
CA ALA A 432 8.37 -13.97 5.52
C ALA A 432 9.01 -14.37 6.86
N ARG A 433 8.22 -14.91 7.80
CA ARG A 433 8.74 -15.45 9.07
C ARG A 433 9.66 -16.66 8.83
N MET A 434 9.25 -17.55 7.94
CA MET A 434 10.04 -18.72 7.56
C MET A 434 11.36 -18.29 6.90
N ALA A 435 11.34 -17.36 5.96
CA ALA A 435 12.53 -16.83 5.29
C ALA A 435 13.52 -16.20 6.29
N ARG A 436 13.02 -15.51 7.30
CA ARG A 436 13.87 -14.99 8.38
C ARG A 436 14.55 -16.13 9.14
N THR A 437 13.80 -17.16 9.55
CA THR A 437 14.36 -18.31 10.28
C THR A 437 15.36 -19.10 9.41
N ILE A 438 15.09 -19.24 8.10
CA ILE A 438 16.02 -19.87 7.16
C ILE A 438 17.34 -19.09 7.11
N ARG A 439 17.28 -17.75 6.98
CA ARG A 439 18.48 -16.91 6.95
C ARG A 439 19.28 -17.01 8.25
N GLU A 440 18.60 -17.00 9.40
CA GLU A 440 19.25 -17.17 10.71
C GLU A 440 19.95 -18.54 10.80
N ARG A 441 19.33 -19.62 10.30
CA ARG A 441 19.93 -20.97 10.28
C ARG A 441 21.10 -21.08 9.31
N MET A 442 21.00 -20.47 8.13
CA MET A 442 22.10 -20.44 7.16
C MET A 442 23.33 -19.74 7.74
N ASN A 443 23.13 -18.61 8.45
CA ASN A 443 24.23 -17.85 9.05
C ASN A 443 24.95 -18.59 10.19
N VAL A 444 24.28 -19.51 10.89
CA VAL A 444 24.87 -20.26 12.02
C VAL A 444 25.65 -21.48 11.57
N ARG A 445 25.35 -22.02 10.38
CA ARG A 445 25.87 -23.31 9.90
C ARG A 445 26.97 -23.19 8.83
N ASP A 446 27.89 -22.25 8.99
CA ASP A 446 28.94 -21.91 8.01
C ASP A 446 29.80 -23.09 7.52
N ASN A 447 29.93 -24.18 8.28
CA ASN A 447 30.87 -25.28 7.97
C ASN A 447 30.22 -26.67 7.90
N GLU A 448 28.89 -26.77 7.91
CA GLU A 448 28.20 -28.07 7.87
C GLU A 448 27.51 -28.27 6.52
N VAL A 449 27.53 -29.48 6.02
CA VAL A 449 26.69 -29.89 4.88
C VAL A 449 25.24 -29.93 5.36
N PHE A 450 24.40 -29.03 4.87
CA PHE A 450 22.99 -28.97 5.21
C PHE A 450 22.12 -29.07 3.95
N THR A 451 20.91 -29.54 4.14
CA THR A 451 19.93 -29.73 3.07
C THR A 451 18.78 -28.71 3.19
N PRO A 452 18.01 -28.45 2.12
CA PRO A 452 16.84 -27.58 2.19
C PRO A 452 15.84 -27.97 3.29
N ILE A 453 15.70 -29.27 3.61
CA ILE A 453 14.80 -29.76 4.67
C ILE A 453 15.27 -29.28 6.06
N ASP A 454 16.57 -29.24 6.33
CA ASP A 454 17.12 -28.83 7.62
C ASP A 454 16.90 -27.33 7.91
N LEU A 455 16.78 -26.53 6.86
CA LEU A 455 16.56 -25.09 6.96
C LEU A 455 15.11 -24.74 7.24
N ILE A 456 14.15 -25.55 6.81
CA ILE A 456 12.73 -25.22 6.83
C ILE A 456 12.05 -25.72 8.10
N ASN A 457 11.17 -24.89 8.67
CA ASN A 457 10.29 -25.26 9.76
C ASN A 457 8.84 -25.12 9.31
N ALA A 458 8.20 -26.23 8.97
CA ALA A 458 6.81 -26.29 8.53
C ALA A 458 5.80 -25.71 9.55
N ARG A 459 6.13 -25.75 10.85
CA ARG A 459 5.25 -25.22 11.91
C ARG A 459 5.07 -23.71 11.81
N THR A 460 6.05 -22.99 11.27
CA THR A 460 5.99 -21.53 11.12
C THR A 460 4.85 -21.11 10.20
N LEU A 461 4.71 -21.75 9.05
CA LEU A 461 3.63 -21.46 8.11
C LEU A 461 2.30 -21.98 8.63
N SER A 462 2.24 -23.24 9.04
CA SER A 462 1.01 -23.88 9.53
C SER A 462 0.39 -23.16 10.72
N SER A 463 1.20 -22.60 11.63
CA SER A 463 0.68 -21.86 12.78
C SER A 463 -0.04 -20.56 12.39
N VAL A 464 0.49 -19.83 11.40
CA VAL A 464 -0.15 -18.59 10.90
C VAL A 464 -1.48 -18.92 10.23
N ILE A 465 -1.50 -19.92 9.37
CA ILE A 465 -2.71 -20.32 8.63
C ILE A 465 -3.77 -20.88 9.59
N ASN A 466 -3.40 -21.74 10.52
CA ASN A 466 -4.34 -22.28 11.51
C ASN A 466 -4.91 -21.18 12.43
N SER A 467 -4.08 -20.21 12.81
CA SER A 467 -4.53 -19.04 13.58
C SER A 467 -5.56 -18.22 12.80
N PHE A 468 -5.35 -18.02 11.50
CA PHE A 468 -6.32 -17.31 10.66
C PHE A 468 -7.66 -18.04 10.63
N PHE A 469 -7.70 -19.32 10.30
CA PHE A 469 -8.97 -20.07 10.25
C PHE A 469 -9.66 -20.22 11.60
N GLY A 470 -8.89 -20.29 12.69
CA GLY A 470 -9.42 -20.48 14.04
C GLY A 470 -9.90 -19.19 14.72
N THR A 471 -9.20 -18.09 14.55
CA THR A 471 -9.38 -16.86 15.35
C THR A 471 -9.79 -15.62 14.57
N SER A 472 -9.68 -15.63 13.23
CA SER A 472 -10.07 -14.47 12.42
C SER A 472 -11.57 -14.20 12.52
N GLN A 473 -11.92 -12.92 12.64
CA GLN A 473 -13.33 -12.47 12.61
C GLN A 473 -14.02 -12.77 11.27
N LEU A 474 -13.26 -12.96 10.19
CA LEU A 474 -13.78 -13.26 8.86
C LEU A 474 -13.95 -14.76 8.60
N SER A 475 -13.31 -15.62 9.39
CA SER A 475 -13.54 -17.06 9.39
C SER A 475 -14.66 -17.39 10.36
N GLN A 476 -15.85 -17.68 9.84
CA GLN A 476 -17.07 -17.85 10.63
C GLN A 476 -17.61 -19.28 10.50
N PHE A 477 -18.31 -19.77 11.52
CA PHE A 477 -19.08 -20.99 11.40
C PHE A 477 -20.12 -20.83 10.30
N LEU A 478 -20.27 -21.84 9.46
CA LEU A 478 -21.29 -21.86 8.42
C LEU A 478 -22.68 -21.85 9.04
N ASP A 479 -23.54 -20.96 8.58
CA ASP A 479 -24.98 -21.02 8.89
C ASP A 479 -25.64 -22.09 8.01
N GLN A 480 -26.05 -23.18 8.60
CA GLN A 480 -26.64 -24.37 7.95
C GLN A 480 -28.09 -24.59 8.27
N THR A 481 -28.83 -23.55 8.63
CA THR A 481 -30.27 -23.66 8.95
C THR A 481 -31.06 -24.22 7.77
N ASN A 482 -30.75 -23.77 6.56
CA ASN A 482 -31.29 -24.27 5.30
C ASN A 482 -30.32 -23.98 4.14
N PRO A 483 -30.49 -24.59 2.94
CA PRO A 483 -29.59 -24.37 1.81
C PRO A 483 -29.49 -22.91 1.36
N LEU A 484 -30.55 -22.10 1.53
CA LEU A 484 -30.50 -20.68 1.17
C LEU A 484 -29.62 -19.89 2.14
N SER A 485 -29.65 -20.17 3.44
CA SER A 485 -28.77 -19.52 4.42
C SER A 485 -27.30 -19.85 4.18
N GLU A 486 -27.00 -21.08 3.75
CA GLU A 486 -25.64 -21.45 3.35
C GLU A 486 -25.13 -20.60 2.16
N ILE A 487 -25.92 -20.47 1.09
CA ILE A 487 -25.58 -19.67 -0.09
C ILE A 487 -25.40 -18.21 0.30
N THR A 488 -26.32 -17.68 1.09
CA THR A 488 -26.27 -16.29 1.54
C THR A 488 -25.01 -16.01 2.38
N HIS A 489 -24.65 -16.92 3.27
CA HIS A 489 -23.44 -16.78 4.09
C HIS A 489 -22.17 -16.78 3.25
N LYS A 490 -22.09 -17.60 2.20
CA LYS A 490 -20.95 -17.65 1.28
C LYS A 490 -20.84 -16.41 0.40
N ARG A 491 -21.93 -15.68 0.18
CA ARG A 491 -22.01 -14.43 -0.60
C ARG A 491 -21.98 -13.17 0.27
N ARG A 492 -21.82 -13.32 1.58
CA ARG A 492 -21.76 -12.20 2.53
C ARG A 492 -20.49 -11.39 2.35
N ILE A 493 -20.63 -10.09 2.56
CA ILE A 493 -19.53 -9.11 2.49
C ILE A 493 -19.53 -8.33 3.80
N SER A 494 -18.38 -8.33 4.49
CA SER A 494 -18.20 -7.66 5.77
C SER A 494 -17.27 -6.47 5.64
N ALA A 495 -17.65 -5.30 6.17
CA ALA A 495 -16.75 -4.15 6.29
C ALA A 495 -15.85 -4.24 7.54
N LEU A 496 -16.07 -5.22 8.40
CA LEU A 496 -15.32 -5.47 9.63
C LEU A 496 -14.05 -6.28 9.37
N GLY A 497 -13.22 -6.43 10.40
CA GLY A 497 -12.03 -7.28 10.36
C GLY A 497 -10.72 -6.52 10.20
N PRO A 498 -9.60 -7.22 10.09
CA PRO A 498 -8.27 -6.62 9.99
C PRO A 498 -8.15 -5.70 8.77
N GLY A 499 -7.72 -4.45 8.97
CA GLY A 499 -7.65 -3.44 7.91
C GLY A 499 -9.00 -2.85 7.48
N GLY A 500 -10.11 -3.29 8.08
CA GLY A 500 -11.45 -2.75 7.88
C GLY A 500 -11.89 -1.78 8.97
N LEU A 501 -13.19 -1.59 9.09
CA LEU A 501 -13.82 -0.72 10.07
C LEU A 501 -13.99 -1.42 11.43
N SER A 502 -13.99 -0.64 12.51
CA SER A 502 -14.46 -1.09 13.81
C SER A 502 -15.91 -0.62 14.03
N ARG A 503 -16.70 -1.42 14.73
CA ARG A 503 -18.11 -1.10 15.00
C ARG A 503 -18.31 0.26 15.64
N GLU A 504 -17.45 0.61 16.57
CA GLU A 504 -17.52 1.84 17.36
C GLU A 504 -17.12 3.10 16.55
N ARG A 505 -16.23 2.93 15.55
CA ARG A 505 -15.73 4.03 14.72
C ARG A 505 -16.49 4.20 13.41
N ALA A 506 -17.41 3.30 13.10
CA ALA A 506 -18.25 3.38 11.91
C ALA A 506 -19.40 4.37 12.15
N GLY A 507 -19.36 5.51 11.49
CA GLY A 507 -20.42 6.51 11.48
C GLY A 507 -21.68 6.05 10.71
N PHE A 508 -22.69 6.89 10.65
CA PHE A 508 -23.92 6.62 9.90
C PHE A 508 -23.67 6.53 8.40
N GLU A 509 -22.80 7.40 7.86
CA GLU A 509 -22.49 7.48 6.42
C GLU A 509 -22.05 6.14 5.83
N VAL A 510 -21.20 5.40 6.55
CA VAL A 510 -20.70 4.09 6.10
C VAL A 510 -21.76 2.99 6.18
N ARG A 511 -22.79 3.16 7.02
CA ARG A 511 -23.88 2.21 7.26
C ARG A 511 -25.07 2.41 6.34
N ASP A 512 -25.16 3.61 5.75
CA ASP A 512 -26.24 3.97 4.84
C ASP A 512 -26.10 3.27 3.49
N VAL A 513 -27.23 3.21 2.78
CA VAL A 513 -27.27 2.71 1.40
C VAL A 513 -26.81 3.81 0.46
N HIS A 514 -25.73 3.54 -0.25
CA HIS A 514 -25.21 4.45 -1.27
C HIS A 514 -25.83 4.15 -2.64
N TYR A 515 -25.97 5.15 -3.52
CA TYR A 515 -26.50 4.94 -4.87
C TYR A 515 -25.72 3.91 -5.70
N SER A 516 -24.39 3.81 -5.48
CA SER A 516 -23.54 2.81 -6.14
C SER A 516 -23.83 1.36 -5.73
N HIS A 517 -24.63 1.13 -4.67
CA HIS A 517 -25.05 -0.22 -4.25
C HIS A 517 -26.05 -0.86 -5.21
N TYR A 518 -26.73 -0.06 -6.03
CA TYR A 518 -27.72 -0.55 -6.98
C TYR A 518 -27.18 -1.70 -7.83
N GLY A 519 -27.88 -2.83 -7.82
CA GLY A 519 -27.49 -4.05 -8.53
C GLY A 519 -26.24 -4.78 -7.99
N ARG A 520 -25.53 -4.23 -7.00
CA ARG A 520 -24.27 -4.77 -6.45
C ARG A 520 -24.43 -5.35 -5.06
N LEU A 521 -24.95 -4.57 -4.14
CA LEU A 521 -25.17 -4.98 -2.75
C LEU A 521 -26.67 -4.93 -2.42
N CYS A 522 -27.17 -5.93 -1.73
CA CYS A 522 -28.55 -5.94 -1.28
C CYS A 522 -28.77 -4.80 -0.27
N THR A 523 -29.82 -4.01 -0.50
CA THR A 523 -30.17 -2.87 0.34
C THR A 523 -31.00 -3.24 1.57
N ILE A 524 -31.49 -4.47 1.63
CA ILE A 524 -32.43 -4.94 2.65
C ILE A 524 -31.75 -5.92 3.61
N GLU A 525 -30.95 -6.84 3.08
CA GLU A 525 -30.33 -7.90 3.90
C GLU A 525 -29.09 -7.36 4.63
N THR A 526 -29.29 -6.98 5.88
CA THR A 526 -28.26 -6.53 6.82
C THR A 526 -28.67 -6.91 8.23
N PRO A 527 -27.72 -7.17 9.16
CA PRO A 527 -28.05 -7.44 10.56
C PRO A 527 -28.73 -6.25 11.24
N GLU A 528 -29.50 -6.52 12.26
CA GLU A 528 -30.01 -5.52 13.21
C GLU A 528 -28.96 -5.27 14.31
N GLY A 529 -28.94 -4.05 14.87
CA GLY A 529 -28.07 -3.67 15.98
C GLY A 529 -26.69 -3.13 15.55
N PRO A 530 -25.61 -3.42 16.30
CA PRO A 530 -24.31 -2.77 16.12
C PRO A 530 -23.66 -2.99 14.76
N ASN A 531 -24.04 -4.04 14.04
CA ASN A 531 -23.48 -4.42 12.75
C ASN A 531 -24.29 -3.94 11.55
N ILE A 532 -25.38 -3.19 11.77
CA ILE A 532 -26.23 -2.69 10.67
C ILE A 532 -25.40 -1.93 9.65
N GLY A 533 -25.61 -2.21 8.36
CA GLY A 533 -24.92 -1.58 7.25
C GLY A 533 -23.45 -1.97 7.07
N LEU A 534 -22.82 -2.65 8.04
CA LEU A 534 -21.42 -3.10 7.96
C LEU A 534 -21.29 -4.51 7.39
N ILE A 535 -22.36 -5.28 7.44
CA ILE A 535 -22.46 -6.63 6.87
C ILE A 535 -23.58 -6.58 5.83
N SER A 536 -23.24 -6.90 4.58
CA SER A 536 -24.15 -6.87 3.44
C SER A 536 -24.03 -8.16 2.65
N THR A 537 -24.93 -8.36 1.69
CA THR A 537 -24.92 -9.53 0.81
C THR A 537 -24.82 -9.09 -0.64
N LEU A 538 -24.07 -9.82 -1.44
CA LEU A 538 -23.88 -9.56 -2.86
C LEU A 538 -25.18 -9.85 -3.63
N CYS A 539 -25.60 -8.95 -4.53
CA CYS A 539 -26.75 -9.19 -5.40
C CYS A 539 -26.52 -10.38 -6.35
N VAL A 540 -27.59 -10.98 -6.86
CA VAL A 540 -27.55 -12.25 -7.63
C VAL A 540 -26.59 -12.18 -8.82
N HIS A 541 -26.71 -11.15 -9.65
CA HIS A 541 -25.89 -10.96 -10.85
C HIS A 541 -24.58 -10.20 -10.62
N ALA A 542 -24.34 -9.72 -9.41
CA ALA A 542 -23.11 -9.02 -9.09
C ALA A 542 -21.92 -9.98 -9.08
N LYS A 543 -20.82 -9.54 -9.64
CA LYS A 543 -19.54 -10.24 -9.71
C LYS A 543 -18.42 -9.34 -9.18
N ILE A 544 -17.32 -9.94 -8.79
CA ILE A 544 -16.09 -9.21 -8.43
C ILE A 544 -15.14 -9.32 -9.61
N ASN A 545 -14.64 -8.19 -10.10
CA ASN A 545 -13.67 -8.16 -11.19
C ASN A 545 -12.25 -8.50 -10.69
N GLU A 546 -11.29 -8.62 -11.59
CA GLU A 546 -9.89 -8.94 -11.29
C GLU A 546 -9.25 -7.94 -10.33
N MET A 547 -9.64 -6.66 -10.42
CA MET A 547 -9.18 -5.61 -9.51
C MET A 547 -9.89 -5.61 -8.14
N GLY A 548 -10.89 -6.48 -7.91
CA GLY A 548 -11.63 -6.59 -6.66
C GLY A 548 -12.83 -5.64 -6.51
N PHE A 549 -13.26 -4.96 -7.56
CA PHE A 549 -14.46 -4.12 -7.55
C PHE A 549 -15.71 -4.90 -7.95
N ILE A 550 -16.85 -4.49 -7.40
CA ILE A 550 -18.13 -5.15 -7.67
C ILE A 550 -18.71 -4.59 -8.96
N GLU A 551 -19.00 -5.48 -9.89
CA GLU A 551 -19.64 -5.20 -11.17
C GLU A 551 -21.01 -5.87 -11.28
N THR A 552 -21.89 -5.30 -12.07
CA THR A 552 -23.21 -5.86 -12.35
C THR A 552 -23.65 -5.52 -13.78
N PRO A 553 -24.37 -6.39 -14.49
CA PRO A 553 -24.90 -6.09 -15.81
C PRO A 553 -26.09 -5.12 -15.71
N TYR A 554 -26.20 -4.22 -16.67
CA TYR A 554 -27.32 -3.30 -16.87
C TYR A 554 -27.95 -3.50 -18.25
#